data_a612416a167621bbdf24c97274e47bc3
#
_entry.id   a612416a167621bbdf24c97274e47bc3
#
_cell.length_a   1.000
_cell.length_b   1.000
_cell.length_c   1.000
_cell.angle_alpha   90.00
_cell.angle_beta   90.00
_cell.angle_gamma   90.00
#
_symmetry.space_group_name_H-M   'P 1'
#
loop_
_entity.id
_entity.type
_entity.pdbx_description
1 polymer ?
#
loop_
_entity_poly.entity_id
_entity_poly.type
_entity_poly.pdbx_seq_one_letter_code
_entity_poly.pdbx_strand_id
1 'polypeptide(L)'
;KASDKKHRSLEQKVFKTADITLATSYTDADNFRKKGANAFCVTNGFDGFENALNTKKNTKFTLSYIGVLEQLRNPEILWSTLNQIIQENEAFKSDFELKFVGRVDDKILKEIENSNLKDSLNNIGYLSHSEANAEMQISDVLLITNFPDESSKGIIPGKIFEYLATGKPILSFGPRESDVKKILDETNVGKHFSYQDSAELKAFLIDH
;
A
#
# COMPACT_ATOMS: atom_id res chain seq x y z
N LYS A 1 -15.82 -22.74 18.23
CA LYS A 1 -15.09 -24.02 18.58
C LYS A 1 -15.51 -25.21 17.70
N ALA A 2 -16.80 -25.55 17.53
CA ALA A 2 -17.22 -26.68 16.67
C ALA A 2 -17.05 -26.35 15.16
N SER A 3 -17.35 -25.12 14.75
CA SER A 3 -17.14 -24.61 13.39
C SER A 3 -15.67 -24.68 12.98
N ASP A 4 -14.75 -24.24 13.85
CA ASP A 4 -13.31 -24.24 13.54
C ASP A 4 -12.76 -25.65 13.31
N LYS A 5 -13.22 -26.63 14.07
CA LYS A 5 -12.83 -28.05 13.88
C LYS A 5 -13.29 -28.57 12.53
N LYS A 6 -14.51 -28.21 12.12
CA LYS A 6 -15.06 -28.59 10.81
C LYS A 6 -14.29 -27.94 9.66
N HIS A 7 -13.99 -26.63 9.75
CA HIS A 7 -13.20 -25.92 8.76
C HIS A 7 -11.79 -26.49 8.61
N ARG A 8 -11.10 -26.76 9.71
CA ARG A 8 -9.77 -27.41 9.70
C ARG A 8 -9.79 -28.80 9.09
N SER A 9 -10.82 -29.58 9.38
CA SER A 9 -10.99 -30.93 8.79
C SER A 9 -11.21 -30.86 7.29
N LEU A 10 -12.00 -29.89 6.83
CA LEU A 10 -12.25 -29.68 5.40
C LEU A 10 -10.97 -29.20 4.68
N GLU A 11 -10.27 -28.23 5.24
CA GLU A 11 -8.97 -27.73 4.75
C GLU A 11 -7.96 -28.88 4.59
N GLN A 12 -7.81 -29.72 5.62
CA GLN A 12 -6.91 -30.88 5.58
C GLN A 12 -7.32 -31.91 4.53
N LYS A 13 -8.63 -32.11 4.30
CA LYS A 13 -9.11 -32.98 3.23
C LYS A 13 -8.73 -32.44 1.87
N VAL A 14 -8.93 -31.13 1.64
CA VAL A 14 -8.55 -30.47 0.37
C VAL A 14 -7.04 -30.62 0.13
N PHE A 15 -6.21 -30.31 1.11
CA PHE A 15 -4.74 -30.42 0.95
C PHE A 15 -4.24 -31.82 0.66
N LYS A 16 -4.95 -32.85 1.14
CA LYS A 16 -4.58 -34.25 0.88
C LYS A 16 -5.07 -34.78 -0.48
N THR A 17 -6.09 -34.15 -1.07
CA THR A 17 -6.74 -34.67 -2.29
C THR A 17 -6.45 -33.82 -3.52
N ALA A 18 -6.01 -32.56 -3.36
CA ALA A 18 -5.60 -31.71 -4.47
C ALA A 18 -4.20 -32.06 -4.93
N ASP A 19 -3.98 -32.20 -6.21
CA ASP A 19 -2.66 -32.41 -6.81
C ASP A 19 -1.76 -31.19 -6.59
N ILE A 20 -2.32 -29.99 -6.72
CA ILE A 20 -1.68 -28.70 -6.51
C ILE A 20 -2.63 -27.74 -5.78
N THR A 21 -2.11 -26.95 -4.86
CA THR A 21 -2.80 -25.86 -4.19
C THR A 21 -2.14 -24.54 -4.58
N LEU A 22 -2.89 -23.56 -5.05
CA LEU A 22 -2.37 -22.22 -5.34
C LEU A 22 -2.77 -21.25 -4.24
N ALA A 23 -1.82 -20.40 -3.86
CA ALA A 23 -2.03 -19.26 -2.96
C ALA A 23 -1.63 -17.97 -3.66
N THR A 24 -2.30 -16.86 -3.35
CA THR A 24 -2.03 -15.55 -3.94
C THR A 24 -0.97 -14.76 -3.17
N SER A 25 -0.38 -15.37 -2.11
CA SER A 25 0.69 -14.79 -1.32
C SER A 25 1.74 -15.83 -0.97
N TYR A 26 2.97 -15.39 -0.76
CA TYR A 26 4.09 -16.26 -0.36
C TYR A 26 3.85 -16.84 1.03
N THR A 27 3.42 -15.99 1.96
CA THR A 27 3.07 -16.40 3.35
C THR A 27 2.01 -17.49 3.37
N ASP A 28 0.95 -17.39 2.57
CA ASP A 28 -0.10 -18.41 2.53
C ASP A 28 0.39 -19.70 1.86
N ALA A 29 1.16 -19.60 0.78
CA ALA A 29 1.77 -20.78 0.17
C ALA A 29 2.65 -21.55 1.18
N ASP A 30 3.47 -20.84 1.95
CA ASP A 30 4.29 -21.44 3.01
C ASP A 30 3.45 -22.06 4.13
N ASN A 31 2.39 -21.38 4.55
CA ASN A 31 1.46 -21.90 5.55
C ASN A 31 0.74 -23.17 5.06
N PHE A 32 0.36 -23.23 3.79
CA PHE A 32 -0.28 -24.41 3.20
C PHE A 32 0.71 -25.59 3.09
N ARG A 33 1.97 -25.32 2.71
CA ARG A 33 3.05 -26.34 2.71
C ARG A 33 3.29 -26.92 4.09
N LYS A 34 3.34 -26.07 5.14
CA LYS A 34 3.47 -26.50 6.55
C LYS A 34 2.31 -27.37 7.00
N LYS A 35 1.15 -27.25 6.37
CA LYS A 35 -0.03 -28.08 6.62
C LYS A 35 -0.09 -29.32 5.73
N GLY A 36 0.91 -29.57 4.89
CA GLY A 36 1.03 -30.76 4.05
C GLY A 36 0.47 -30.62 2.64
N ALA A 37 0.15 -29.40 2.19
CA ALA A 37 -0.25 -29.17 0.80
C ALA A 37 0.94 -29.10 -0.15
N ASN A 38 0.76 -29.59 -1.39
CA ASN A 38 1.66 -29.27 -2.51
C ASN A 38 1.34 -27.86 -3.02
N ALA A 39 1.81 -26.81 -2.32
CA ALA A 39 1.37 -25.45 -2.54
C ALA A 39 2.42 -24.58 -3.27
N PHE A 40 1.90 -23.76 -4.18
CA PHE A 40 2.68 -22.77 -4.93
C PHE A 40 2.06 -21.39 -4.79
N CYS A 41 2.91 -20.36 -4.81
CA CYS A 41 2.45 -18.98 -4.87
C CYS A 41 2.30 -18.56 -6.33
N VAL A 42 1.10 -18.06 -6.67
CA VAL A 42 0.81 -17.35 -7.92
C VAL A 42 0.09 -16.07 -7.53
N THR A 43 0.82 -14.97 -7.50
CA THR A 43 0.25 -13.67 -7.12
C THR A 43 -0.76 -13.18 -8.15
N ASN A 44 -1.60 -12.23 -7.75
CA ASN A 44 -2.33 -11.43 -8.72
C ASN A 44 -1.35 -10.71 -9.65
N GLY A 45 -1.84 -10.17 -10.73
CA GLY A 45 -1.09 -9.42 -11.73
C GLY A 45 -1.81 -8.16 -12.13
N PHE A 46 -1.34 -7.56 -13.22
CA PHE A 46 -1.91 -6.37 -13.82
C PHE A 46 -2.01 -6.55 -15.33
N ASP A 47 -3.17 -6.23 -15.91
CA ASP A 47 -3.47 -6.48 -17.33
C ASP A 47 -3.03 -5.36 -18.27
N GLY A 48 -2.43 -4.29 -17.73
CA GLY A 48 -1.98 -3.12 -18.47
C GLY A 48 -2.89 -1.89 -18.27
N PHE A 49 -2.34 -0.71 -18.58
CA PHE A 49 -3.13 0.52 -18.58
C PHE A 49 -3.92 0.62 -19.88
N GLU A 50 -5.25 0.72 -19.77
CA GLU A 50 -6.08 1.08 -20.92
C GLU A 50 -5.73 2.51 -21.34
N ASN A 51 -5.12 2.67 -22.52
CA ASN A 51 -4.79 3.93 -23.17
C ASN A 51 -4.18 5.01 -22.25
N ALA A 52 -2.92 5.32 -22.45
CA ALA A 52 -2.30 6.47 -21.79
C ALA A 52 -3.14 7.72 -22.06
N LEU A 53 -3.97 8.10 -21.10
CA LEU A 53 -4.61 9.41 -21.13
C LEU A 53 -3.46 10.43 -21.22
N ASN A 54 -3.62 11.46 -22.05
CA ASN A 54 -2.69 12.60 -22.11
C ASN A 54 -2.77 13.34 -20.75
N THR A 55 -2.12 12.76 -19.74
CA THR A 55 -2.17 13.27 -18.38
C THR A 55 -1.20 14.42 -18.24
N LYS A 56 -1.71 15.55 -17.83
CA LYS A 56 -0.89 16.71 -17.50
C LYS A 56 -0.13 16.38 -16.22
N LYS A 57 1.21 16.48 -16.23
CA LYS A 57 2.03 16.28 -15.05
C LYS A 57 1.60 17.20 -13.91
N ASN A 58 1.70 16.71 -12.68
CA ASN A 58 1.53 17.55 -11.49
C ASN A 58 2.55 18.69 -11.51
N THR A 59 2.17 19.82 -10.94
CA THR A 59 3.08 20.99 -10.80
C THR A 59 3.88 20.92 -9.51
N LYS A 60 3.43 20.11 -8.55
CA LYS A 60 4.04 19.87 -7.24
C LYS A 60 4.50 18.43 -7.12
N PHE A 61 5.46 18.15 -6.24
CA PHE A 61 5.81 16.81 -5.82
C PHE A 61 4.65 16.16 -5.09
N THR A 62 4.14 15.06 -5.60
CA THR A 62 2.88 14.46 -5.19
C THR A 62 3.08 13.08 -4.58
N LEU A 63 2.70 12.94 -3.31
CA LEU A 63 2.51 11.64 -2.64
C LEU A 63 1.03 11.26 -2.71
N SER A 64 0.70 10.18 -3.41
CA SER A 64 -0.71 9.81 -3.65
C SER A 64 -1.09 8.50 -2.99
N TYR A 65 -2.24 8.48 -2.33
CA TYR A 65 -2.95 7.26 -1.95
C TYR A 65 -4.19 7.09 -2.82
N ILE A 66 -4.30 5.93 -3.49
CA ILE A 66 -5.41 5.65 -4.40
C ILE A 66 -6.18 4.43 -3.92
N GLY A 67 -7.46 4.62 -3.59
CA GLY A 67 -8.37 3.59 -3.11
C GLY A 67 -9.07 3.93 -1.80
N VAL A 68 -9.33 2.91 -0.96
CA VAL A 68 -10.02 3.10 0.33
C VAL A 68 -9.00 3.10 1.46
N LEU A 69 -8.88 4.22 2.18
CA LEU A 69 -8.03 4.36 3.37
C LEU A 69 -8.90 4.35 4.62
N GLU A 70 -8.79 3.29 5.40
CA GLU A 70 -9.53 3.06 6.63
C GLU A 70 -8.66 3.35 7.86
N GLN A 71 -9.30 3.73 8.97
CA GLN A 71 -8.63 4.06 10.22
C GLN A 71 -7.68 2.95 10.72
N LEU A 72 -8.03 1.68 10.53
CA LEU A 72 -7.18 0.56 10.94
C LEU A 72 -5.86 0.43 10.16
N ARG A 73 -5.72 1.16 9.06
CA ARG A 73 -4.53 1.21 8.21
C ARG A 73 -3.96 2.63 8.10
N ASN A 74 -4.34 3.50 9.04
CA ASN A 74 -3.89 4.88 9.09
C ASN A 74 -2.39 4.95 9.44
N PRO A 75 -1.51 5.44 8.55
CA PRO A 75 -0.10 5.61 8.87
C PRO A 75 0.15 6.96 9.59
N GLU A 76 -0.32 7.10 10.83
CA GLU A 76 -0.17 8.32 11.65
C GLU A 76 1.29 8.80 11.73
N ILE A 77 2.22 7.85 11.72
CA ILE A 77 3.66 8.15 11.69
C ILE A 77 4.06 8.90 10.41
N LEU A 78 3.41 8.62 9.27
CA LEU A 78 3.68 9.34 8.01
C LEU A 78 3.19 10.78 8.11
N TRP A 79 1.96 10.97 8.62
CA TRP A 79 1.39 12.32 8.76
C TRP A 79 2.21 13.17 9.73
N SER A 80 2.62 12.61 10.86
CA SER A 80 3.46 13.31 11.84
C SER A 80 4.85 13.65 11.27
N THR A 81 5.47 12.75 10.50
CA THR A 81 6.77 12.99 9.86
C THR A 81 6.67 14.06 8.77
N LEU A 82 5.67 13.99 7.89
CA LEU A 82 5.44 15.02 6.86
C LEU A 82 5.16 16.39 7.49
N ASN A 83 4.33 16.42 8.55
CA ASN A 83 4.06 17.63 9.30
C ASN A 83 5.33 18.28 9.87
N GLN A 84 6.27 17.47 10.38
CA GLN A 84 7.56 17.94 10.84
C GLN A 84 8.42 18.48 9.68
N ILE A 85 8.50 17.79 8.56
CA ILE A 85 9.28 18.23 7.39
C ILE A 85 8.76 19.56 6.86
N ILE A 86 7.46 19.74 6.75
CA ILE A 86 6.82 20.99 6.31
C ILE A 86 7.16 22.16 7.24
N GLN A 87 7.26 21.93 8.55
CA GLN A 87 7.65 22.96 9.50
C GLN A 87 9.14 23.35 9.39
N GLU A 88 9.99 22.40 9.04
CA GLU A 88 11.44 22.59 8.98
C GLU A 88 11.95 23.05 7.61
N ASN A 89 11.17 22.85 6.53
CA ASN A 89 11.58 23.08 5.14
C ASN A 89 10.48 23.80 4.34
N GLU A 90 10.60 25.10 4.18
CA GLU A 90 9.64 25.94 3.45
C GLU A 90 9.60 25.61 1.95
N ALA A 91 10.72 25.19 1.36
CA ALA A 91 10.77 24.75 -0.04
C ALA A 91 9.93 23.49 -0.24
N PHE A 92 10.10 22.49 0.63
CA PHE A 92 9.26 21.28 0.61
C PHE A 92 7.78 21.63 0.80
N LYS A 93 7.46 22.50 1.75
CA LYS A 93 6.07 22.93 2.01
C LYS A 93 5.42 23.56 0.77
N SER A 94 6.15 24.37 0.02
CA SER A 94 5.62 25.07 -1.16
C SER A 94 5.38 24.12 -2.35
N ASP A 95 6.19 23.04 -2.46
CA ASP A 95 6.19 22.12 -3.60
C ASP A 95 5.50 20.78 -3.32
N PHE A 96 5.11 20.50 -2.08
CA PHE A 96 4.52 19.23 -1.68
C PHE A 96 2.99 19.21 -1.81
N GLU A 97 2.45 18.09 -2.31
CA GLU A 97 1.02 17.76 -2.33
C GLU A 97 0.77 16.35 -1.79
N LEU A 98 -0.07 16.22 -0.78
CA LEU A 98 -0.62 14.95 -0.32
C LEU A 98 -1.97 14.72 -0.99
N LYS A 99 -2.03 13.77 -1.91
CA LYS A 99 -3.21 13.52 -2.74
C LYS A 99 -3.94 12.25 -2.33
N PHE A 100 -5.24 12.37 -2.11
CA PHE A 100 -6.12 11.23 -1.90
C PHE A 100 -7.11 11.06 -3.05
N VAL A 101 -7.15 9.87 -3.62
CA VAL A 101 -8.09 9.45 -4.65
C VAL A 101 -8.89 8.26 -4.13
N GLY A 102 -10.19 8.40 -3.99
CA GLY A 102 -11.08 7.38 -3.44
C GLY A 102 -11.66 7.79 -2.10
N ARG A 103 -12.01 6.81 -1.27
CA ARG A 103 -12.62 7.06 0.03
C ARG A 103 -11.58 7.03 1.15
N VAL A 104 -11.53 8.09 1.92
CA VAL A 104 -10.69 8.18 3.13
C VAL A 104 -11.60 8.33 4.35
N ASP A 105 -11.25 7.68 5.45
CA ASP A 105 -11.96 7.80 6.72
C ASP A 105 -11.93 9.25 7.23
N ASP A 106 -13.10 9.76 7.67
CA ASP A 106 -13.25 11.13 8.13
C ASP A 106 -12.32 11.51 9.29
N LYS A 107 -11.90 10.54 10.12
CA LYS A 107 -10.97 10.81 11.21
C LYS A 107 -9.57 11.12 10.67
N ILE A 108 -9.15 10.41 9.62
CA ILE A 108 -7.85 10.66 8.95
C ILE A 108 -7.87 12.04 8.31
N LEU A 109 -8.93 12.38 7.58
CA LEU A 109 -9.06 13.71 6.97
C LEU A 109 -9.00 14.82 8.02
N LYS A 110 -9.76 14.70 9.12
CA LYS A 110 -9.75 15.67 10.23
C LYS A 110 -8.39 15.78 10.91
N GLU A 111 -7.67 14.67 11.07
CA GLU A 111 -6.31 14.69 11.62
C GLU A 111 -5.38 15.54 10.75
N ILE A 112 -5.40 15.33 9.44
CA ILE A 112 -4.57 16.06 8.47
C ILE A 112 -5.01 17.53 8.37
N GLU A 113 -6.31 17.81 8.31
CA GLU A 113 -6.88 19.16 8.26
C GLU A 113 -6.57 20.00 9.51
N ASN A 114 -6.36 19.36 10.66
CA ASN A 114 -5.97 19.99 11.92
C ASN A 114 -4.44 20.10 12.10
N SER A 115 -3.66 19.75 11.10
CA SER A 115 -2.18 19.81 11.09
C SER A 115 -1.67 20.85 10.09
N ASN A 116 -0.35 21.04 10.01
CA ASN A 116 0.25 21.90 8.99
C ASN A 116 0.19 21.29 7.57
N LEU A 117 -0.25 20.05 7.43
CA LEU A 117 -0.48 19.41 6.14
C LEU A 117 -1.76 19.87 5.44
N LYS A 118 -2.62 20.63 6.13
CA LYS A 118 -3.91 21.09 5.60
C LYS A 118 -3.80 21.74 4.22
N ASP A 119 -2.84 22.65 4.07
CA ASP A 119 -2.66 23.42 2.83
C ASP A 119 -2.01 22.59 1.69
N SER A 120 -1.44 21.44 2.03
CA SER A 120 -0.88 20.46 1.08
C SER A 120 -1.86 19.34 0.75
N LEU A 121 -2.99 19.24 1.43
CA LEU A 121 -3.97 18.18 1.22
C LEU A 121 -4.83 18.43 -0.01
N ASN A 122 -4.85 17.48 -0.94
CA ASN A 122 -5.75 17.42 -2.08
C ASN A 122 -6.60 16.14 -2.00
N ASN A 123 -7.80 16.24 -1.47
CA ASN A 123 -8.76 15.13 -1.38
C ASN A 123 -9.71 15.15 -2.58
N ILE A 124 -9.38 14.41 -3.64
CA ILE A 124 -10.15 14.38 -4.90
C ILE A 124 -11.47 13.62 -4.72
N GLY A 125 -11.49 12.60 -3.84
CA GLY A 125 -12.63 11.71 -3.69
C GLY A 125 -12.67 10.62 -4.76
N TYR A 126 -13.86 10.06 -5.02
CA TYR A 126 -14.03 8.93 -5.93
C TYR A 126 -13.82 9.33 -7.40
N LEU A 127 -13.01 8.56 -8.09
CA LEU A 127 -12.79 8.64 -9.54
C LEU A 127 -13.16 7.31 -10.21
N SER A 128 -13.41 7.34 -11.51
CA SER A 128 -13.49 6.12 -12.32
C SER A 128 -12.14 5.39 -12.34
N HIS A 129 -12.13 4.12 -12.71
CA HIS A 129 -10.90 3.31 -12.77
C HIS A 129 -9.86 3.93 -13.73
N SER A 130 -10.30 4.41 -14.90
CA SER A 130 -9.41 5.06 -15.86
C SER A 130 -8.82 6.38 -15.36
N GLU A 131 -9.62 7.20 -14.66
CA GLU A 131 -9.13 8.44 -14.04
C GLU A 131 -8.18 8.14 -12.88
N ALA A 132 -8.48 7.14 -12.03
CA ALA A 132 -7.59 6.70 -10.96
C ALA A 132 -6.24 6.19 -11.52
N ASN A 133 -6.26 5.46 -12.63
CA ASN A 133 -5.05 5.01 -13.33
C ASN A 133 -4.23 6.20 -13.86
N ALA A 134 -4.90 7.26 -14.35
CA ALA A 134 -4.24 8.48 -14.77
C ALA A 134 -3.54 9.18 -13.60
N GLU A 135 -4.20 9.28 -12.44
CA GLU A 135 -3.61 9.83 -11.21
C GLU A 135 -2.42 9.01 -10.72
N MET A 136 -2.45 7.66 -10.81
CA MET A 136 -1.29 6.82 -10.51
C MET A 136 -0.07 7.18 -11.38
N GLN A 137 -0.27 7.36 -12.67
CA GLN A 137 0.81 7.61 -13.63
C GLN A 137 1.48 8.98 -13.46
N ILE A 138 0.73 10.00 -13.03
CA ILE A 138 1.26 11.36 -12.81
C ILE A 138 1.80 11.60 -11.41
N SER A 139 1.54 10.71 -10.45
CA SER A 139 2.07 10.80 -9.09
C SER A 139 3.59 10.61 -9.08
N ASP A 140 4.28 11.24 -8.12
CA ASP A 140 5.72 11.07 -7.95
C ASP A 140 6.04 9.90 -7.02
N VAL A 141 5.24 9.72 -5.96
CA VAL A 141 5.32 8.58 -5.04
C VAL A 141 3.93 8.02 -4.79
N LEU A 142 3.81 6.70 -4.76
CA LEU A 142 2.55 5.99 -4.52
C LEU A 142 2.54 5.31 -3.15
N LEU A 143 1.48 5.54 -2.36
CA LEU A 143 1.35 5.05 -1.00
C LEU A 143 0.50 3.79 -0.92
N ILE A 144 1.02 2.74 -0.27
CA ILE A 144 0.30 1.51 0.09
C ILE A 144 0.28 1.36 1.62
N THR A 145 -0.88 1.03 2.18
CA THR A 145 -1.01 0.71 3.61
C THR A 145 -1.69 -0.64 3.81
N ASN A 146 -1.11 -1.49 4.65
CA ASN A 146 -1.70 -2.70 5.19
C ASN A 146 -2.01 -2.52 6.68
N PHE A 147 -2.72 -3.49 7.29
CA PHE A 147 -2.91 -3.49 8.74
C PHE A 147 -1.56 -3.68 9.46
N PRO A 148 -1.38 -3.09 10.67
CA PRO A 148 -0.10 -3.14 11.38
C PRO A 148 0.21 -4.49 12.04
N ASP A 149 -0.78 -5.38 12.18
CA ASP A 149 -0.62 -6.63 12.91
C ASP A 149 -0.02 -7.76 12.03
N GLU A 150 0.69 -8.69 12.68
CA GLU A 150 1.39 -9.82 12.04
C GLU A 150 0.47 -10.74 11.22
N SER A 151 -0.84 -10.75 11.48
CA SER A 151 -1.79 -11.55 10.72
C SER A 151 -1.97 -11.06 9.29
N SER A 152 -1.61 -9.82 9.02
CA SER A 152 -1.70 -9.18 7.72
C SER A 152 -0.45 -9.34 6.84
N LYS A 153 0.62 -9.98 7.32
CA LYS A 153 1.90 -10.09 6.60
C LYS A 153 1.82 -10.75 5.22
N GLY A 154 0.85 -11.65 5.03
CA GLY A 154 0.57 -12.29 3.74
C GLY A 154 -0.39 -11.50 2.85
N ILE A 155 -0.91 -10.35 3.27
CA ILE A 155 -1.83 -9.56 2.46
C ILE A 155 -1.04 -8.78 1.40
N ILE A 156 -1.25 -9.13 0.13
CA ILE A 156 -0.72 -8.40 -1.03
C ILE A 156 -1.89 -7.62 -1.65
N PRO A 157 -1.97 -6.29 -1.45
CA PRO A 157 -3.01 -5.48 -2.09
C PRO A 157 -2.90 -5.53 -3.61
N GLY A 158 -4.01 -5.76 -4.32
CA GLY A 158 -3.99 -5.86 -5.79
C GLY A 158 -3.37 -4.64 -6.47
N LYS A 159 -3.60 -3.45 -5.92
CA LYS A 159 -3.03 -2.19 -6.44
C LYS A 159 -1.48 -2.14 -6.50
N ILE A 160 -0.76 -3.01 -5.77
CA ILE A 160 0.70 -3.03 -5.85
C ILE A 160 1.18 -3.33 -7.27
N PHE A 161 0.48 -4.20 -8.00
CA PHE A 161 0.86 -4.57 -9.36
C PHE A 161 0.61 -3.43 -10.36
N GLU A 162 -0.46 -2.65 -10.14
CA GLU A 162 -0.73 -1.42 -10.89
C GLU A 162 0.35 -0.37 -10.60
N TYR A 163 0.74 -0.20 -9.33
CA TYR A 163 1.79 0.74 -8.92
C TYR A 163 3.15 0.34 -9.49
N LEU A 164 3.52 -0.95 -9.43
CA LEU A 164 4.74 -1.47 -10.06
C LEU A 164 4.78 -1.17 -11.56
N ALA A 165 3.65 -1.31 -12.25
CA ALA A 165 3.55 -1.03 -13.68
C ALA A 165 3.73 0.45 -14.04
N THR A 166 3.54 1.38 -13.10
CA THR A 166 3.84 2.81 -13.32
C THR A 166 5.32 3.13 -13.32
N GLY A 167 6.17 2.27 -12.74
CA GLY A 167 7.58 2.53 -12.49
C GLY A 167 7.85 3.64 -11.44
N LYS A 168 6.82 4.07 -10.71
CA LYS A 168 6.94 5.11 -9.67
C LYS A 168 7.42 4.51 -8.35
N PRO A 169 8.18 5.27 -7.53
CA PRO A 169 8.52 4.86 -6.19
C PRO A 169 7.29 4.54 -5.34
N ILE A 170 7.36 3.44 -4.57
CA ILE A 170 6.29 2.99 -3.70
C ILE A 170 6.72 3.15 -2.24
N LEU A 171 5.94 3.91 -1.50
CA LEU A 171 6.02 3.99 -0.04
C LEU A 171 5.00 3.04 0.56
N SER A 172 5.42 2.11 1.41
CA SER A 172 4.53 1.08 1.95
C SER A 172 4.59 1.01 3.47
N PHE A 173 3.42 0.77 4.09
CA PHE A 173 3.27 0.53 5.53
C PHE A 173 2.59 -0.81 5.81
N GLY A 174 3.09 -1.53 6.83
CA GLY A 174 2.53 -2.82 7.26
C GLY A 174 3.39 -3.49 8.33
N PRO A 175 3.19 -4.80 8.58
CA PRO A 175 4.08 -5.57 9.44
C PRO A 175 5.52 -5.52 8.93
N ARG A 176 6.49 -5.48 9.86
CA ARG A 176 7.92 -5.36 9.54
C ARG A 176 8.40 -6.39 8.52
N GLU A 177 7.95 -7.63 8.65
CA GLU A 177 8.18 -8.69 7.68
C GLU A 177 6.86 -9.02 6.96
N SER A 178 6.77 -8.69 5.67
CA SER A 178 5.55 -8.90 4.89
C SER A 178 5.85 -9.26 3.44
N ASP A 179 4.86 -9.84 2.77
CA ASP A 179 4.98 -10.18 1.34
C ASP A 179 5.09 -8.91 0.48
N VAL A 180 4.49 -7.80 0.89
CA VAL A 180 4.68 -6.49 0.24
C VAL A 180 6.12 -6.02 0.37
N LYS A 181 6.72 -6.10 1.57
CA LYS A 181 8.14 -5.78 1.76
C LYS A 181 9.02 -6.61 0.83
N LYS A 182 8.79 -7.93 0.79
CA LYS A 182 9.53 -8.83 -0.09
C LYS A 182 9.45 -8.42 -1.56
N ILE A 183 8.26 -8.07 -2.05
CA ILE A 183 8.07 -7.60 -3.43
C ILE A 183 8.86 -6.31 -3.67
N LEU A 184 8.82 -5.34 -2.76
CA LEU A 184 9.54 -4.08 -2.91
C LEU A 184 11.06 -4.27 -2.86
N ASP A 185 11.57 -5.14 -1.99
CA ASP A 185 12.99 -5.48 -1.89
C ASP A 185 13.49 -6.18 -3.18
N GLU A 186 12.70 -7.11 -3.73
CA GLU A 186 13.05 -7.84 -4.97
C GLU A 186 13.01 -6.95 -6.22
N THR A 187 12.11 -5.97 -6.26
CA THR A 187 11.93 -5.07 -7.41
C THR A 187 12.71 -3.77 -7.30
N ASN A 188 13.19 -3.42 -6.12
CA ASN A 188 13.90 -2.17 -5.82
C ASN A 188 13.15 -0.90 -6.27
N VAL A 189 11.82 -0.90 -6.20
CA VAL A 189 10.98 0.22 -6.65
C VAL A 189 10.38 1.03 -5.51
N GLY A 190 10.81 0.81 -4.27
CA GLY A 190 10.27 1.54 -3.14
C GLY A 190 10.75 1.03 -1.81
N LYS A 191 10.16 1.53 -0.74
CA LYS A 191 10.54 1.17 0.63
C LYS A 191 9.32 0.84 1.48
N HIS A 192 9.49 -0.18 2.31
CA HIS A 192 8.49 -0.63 3.28
C HIS A 192 8.90 -0.20 4.70
N PHE A 193 7.93 0.31 5.46
CA PHE A 193 8.10 0.73 6.85
C PHE A 193 7.09 0.02 7.75
N SER A 194 7.50 -0.26 8.97
CA SER A 194 6.54 -0.54 10.02
C SER A 194 5.94 0.77 10.53
N TYR A 195 4.85 0.68 11.28
CA TYR A 195 4.20 1.84 11.89
C TYR A 195 5.01 2.49 13.02
N GLN A 196 6.29 2.10 13.22
CA GLN A 196 7.18 2.56 14.30
C GLN A 196 8.52 3.12 13.79
N ASP A 197 8.78 3.09 12.49
CA ASP A 197 10.11 3.39 11.91
C ASP A 197 10.25 4.89 11.51
N SER A 198 10.08 5.83 12.46
CA SER A 198 10.01 7.27 12.18
C SER A 198 11.29 7.89 11.62
N ALA A 199 12.45 7.52 12.17
CA ALA A 199 13.73 8.10 11.76
C ALA A 199 14.12 7.73 10.32
N GLU A 200 13.95 6.45 9.96
CA GLU A 200 14.22 5.97 8.61
C GLU A 200 13.23 6.53 7.58
N LEU A 201 11.97 6.70 7.99
CA LEU A 201 10.94 7.31 7.16
C LEU A 201 11.27 8.77 6.83
N LYS A 202 11.71 9.56 7.81
CA LYS A 202 12.09 10.96 7.59
C LYS A 202 13.26 11.08 6.63
N ALA A 203 14.29 10.26 6.79
CA ALA A 203 15.43 10.23 5.88
C ALA A 203 14.98 9.89 4.44
N PHE A 204 14.15 8.86 4.28
CA PHE A 204 13.62 8.48 2.97
C PHE A 204 12.84 9.62 2.28
N LEU A 205 11.99 10.34 3.01
CA LEU A 205 11.16 11.43 2.47
C LEU A 205 11.94 12.69 2.10
N ILE A 206 13.13 12.89 2.68
CA ILE A 206 14.00 14.05 2.36
C ILE A 206 14.90 13.75 1.16
N ASP A 207 15.28 12.49 0.96
CA ASP A 207 16.22 12.06 -0.09
C ASP A 207 15.54 11.91 -1.48
N HIS A 208 14.19 11.90 -1.53
CA HIS A 208 13.38 11.73 -2.75
C HIS A 208 12.57 12.96 -3.07
#